data_8b29a3f49e33a0a70f0ef63e010ace0a
#
_entry.id   8b29a3f49e33a0a70f0ef63e010ace0a
#
_cell.length_a   1.000
_cell.length_b   1.000
_cell.length_c   1.000
_cell.angle_alpha   90.00
_cell.angle_beta   90.00
_cell.angle_gamma   90.00
#
_symmetry.space_group_name_H-M   'P 1'
#
loop_
_entity.id
_entity.type
_entity.pdbx_description
1 polymer ?
#
loop_
_entity_poly.entity_id
_entity_poly.type
_entity_poly.pdbx_seq_one_letter_code
_entity_poly.pdbx_strand_id
1 'polypeptide(L)'
;MNLKEFDYIIAGAGSAGCVLANRLSENPKCKVALIEAGGSDRNFFVKTPAAFSKLFKSKRDWAFESSPQAALNNQKMFSPRGKMLGGCSSMNAMIFTRPHPLDIKEWQNFGLRDFEWDQCLKYLIKAEQQMGFDHEDGEAISKEDFFIHPLSQQFIQATSEYGWLTNKCSSSIHSGSKYFLKNIKNGRRFSVVDAYLKPISGRKNLTIFKNSLATKILIEKDQAIGIEFIQNASMHQFTCNRELILSAGAFQTPQLLMLSVIGDSSHFEKLRIQTVLDNKSVGRHLKDHLICGMAFRLKDGVASLDELNQVYPALKNLFNYLTNHQGSFCSNIAEAGAFINTTAQSDRPNLEFHFGPAFFIQHGFIKPKPHGISFGPSLLHPESEGQIQLLSKDPYAPPIIDPNYFQRDADLQLMIEGLKITRELSRQKAFINTIKSLEYPNQEPQTDQDYLKHLRQFSQTLYHPSGTCRMSETEDGVVNSEFKINGLEKLRICDASVFPTTVSSNTQATVLMLAEKLASQLK
;
A
#
# COMPACT_ATOMS: atom_id res chain seq x y z
N MET A 1 15.01 16.28 33.68
CA MET A 1 14.81 14.88 33.21
C MET A 1 15.95 14.56 32.26
N ASN A 2 16.72 13.47 32.48
CA ASN A 2 17.69 13.04 31.48
C ASN A 2 16.91 12.50 30.27
N LEU A 3 16.88 13.28 29.19
CA LEU A 3 16.26 12.85 27.93
C LEU A 3 17.08 11.68 27.40
N LYS A 4 16.37 10.64 26.95
CA LYS A 4 17.02 9.47 26.33
C LYS A 4 17.49 9.84 24.93
N GLU A 5 18.75 9.57 24.63
CA GLU A 5 19.45 10.04 23.44
C GLU A 5 19.76 8.88 22.49
N PHE A 6 19.52 9.11 21.19
CA PHE A 6 19.79 8.19 20.10
C PHE A 6 20.52 8.91 18.95
N ASP A 7 21.24 8.17 18.12
CA ASP A 7 21.81 8.73 16.89
C ASP A 7 20.72 8.93 15.83
N TYR A 8 19.87 7.93 15.67
CA TYR A 8 18.73 7.95 14.75
C TYR A 8 17.44 7.62 15.49
N ILE A 9 16.41 8.39 15.20
CA ILE A 9 15.04 8.09 15.62
C ILE A 9 14.18 7.89 14.37
N ILE A 10 13.46 6.78 14.30
CA ILE A 10 12.58 6.44 13.19
C ILE A 10 11.14 6.40 13.72
N ALA A 11 10.28 7.26 13.22
CA ALA A 11 8.86 7.33 13.58
C ALA A 11 8.00 6.55 12.57
N GLY A 12 7.49 5.39 12.99
CA GLY A 12 6.72 4.43 12.21
C GLY A 12 7.53 3.18 11.85
N ALA A 13 7.08 2.01 12.33
CA ALA A 13 7.66 0.71 12.01
C ALA A 13 6.91 0.02 10.85
N GLY A 14 6.53 0.80 9.83
CA GLY A 14 6.00 0.30 8.56
C GLY A 14 7.08 -0.27 7.64
N SER A 15 6.77 -0.37 6.35
CA SER A 15 7.68 -0.94 5.35
C SER A 15 9.04 -0.23 5.35
N ALA A 16 9.09 1.08 5.22
CA ALA A 16 10.34 1.84 5.20
C ALA A 16 11.05 1.83 6.56
N GLY A 17 10.32 2.07 7.66
CA GLY A 17 10.93 2.15 8.98
C GLY A 17 11.62 0.85 9.40
N CYS A 18 11.09 -0.31 9.02
CA CYS A 18 11.74 -1.61 9.27
C CYS A 18 13.06 -1.77 8.51
N VAL A 19 13.11 -1.31 7.25
CA VAL A 19 14.34 -1.30 6.43
C VAL A 19 15.37 -0.38 7.09
N LEU A 20 15.01 0.86 7.39
CA LEU A 20 15.89 1.85 7.99
C LEU A 20 16.43 1.38 9.34
N ALA A 21 15.57 0.84 10.21
CA ALA A 21 16.00 0.30 11.50
C ALA A 21 17.02 -0.85 11.34
N ASN A 22 16.82 -1.73 10.35
CA ASN A 22 17.77 -2.78 10.05
C ASN A 22 19.12 -2.21 9.61
N ARG A 23 19.11 -1.33 8.59
CA ARG A 23 20.32 -0.85 7.94
C ARG A 23 21.12 0.11 8.81
N LEU A 24 20.47 1.03 9.51
CA LEU A 24 21.16 2.00 10.37
C LEU A 24 21.75 1.35 11.64
N SER A 25 21.12 0.29 12.13
CA SER A 25 21.65 -0.47 13.28
C SER A 25 22.75 -1.50 12.91
N GLU A 26 23.13 -1.63 11.64
CA GLU A 26 24.29 -2.45 11.22
C GLU A 26 25.58 -1.95 11.85
N ASN A 27 25.75 -0.63 12.01
CA ASN A 27 26.85 -0.05 12.75
C ASN A 27 26.55 -0.15 14.26
N PRO A 28 27.29 -0.99 15.02
CA PRO A 28 27.02 -1.18 16.46
C PRO A 28 27.26 0.06 17.31
N LYS A 29 27.96 1.07 16.80
CA LYS A 29 28.18 2.36 17.46
C LYS A 29 26.98 3.31 17.33
N CYS A 30 26.08 3.09 16.37
CA CYS A 30 24.89 3.91 16.17
C CYS A 30 23.73 3.39 17.01
N LYS A 31 23.20 4.20 17.91
CA LYS A 31 22.00 3.91 18.69
C LYS A 31 20.76 4.30 17.89
N VAL A 32 19.87 3.34 17.63
CA VAL A 32 18.67 3.54 16.82
C VAL A 32 17.42 3.31 17.66
N ALA A 33 16.48 4.26 17.65
CA ALA A 33 15.13 4.10 18.18
C ALA A 33 14.14 3.90 17.03
N LEU A 34 13.30 2.87 17.12
CA LEU A 34 12.16 2.67 16.22
C LEU A 34 10.87 2.79 17.03
N ILE A 35 10.02 3.77 16.71
CA ILE A 35 8.79 4.10 17.42
C ILE A 35 7.59 3.65 16.59
N GLU A 36 6.70 2.85 17.17
CA GLU A 36 5.51 2.31 16.50
C GLU A 36 4.27 2.50 17.37
N ALA A 37 3.24 3.11 16.79
CA ALA A 37 1.97 3.36 17.47
C ALA A 37 1.23 2.06 17.84
N GLY A 38 1.37 1.03 17.02
CA GLY A 38 0.74 -0.25 17.24
C GLY A 38 1.59 -1.25 18.02
N GLY A 39 1.01 -2.42 18.25
CA GLY A 39 1.66 -3.51 18.96
C GLY A 39 2.43 -4.46 18.04
N SER A 40 2.59 -5.69 18.50
CA SER A 40 3.26 -6.76 17.76
C SER A 40 2.43 -7.28 16.58
N ASP A 41 3.13 -7.74 15.52
CA ASP A 41 2.58 -8.49 14.37
C ASP A 41 2.26 -9.97 14.68
N ARG A 42 2.57 -10.43 15.90
CA ARG A 42 2.34 -11.82 16.33
C ARG A 42 0.84 -12.07 16.50
N ASN A 43 0.18 -12.48 15.42
CA ASN A 43 -1.24 -12.79 15.39
C ASN A 43 -1.53 -13.80 14.28
N PHE A 44 -2.46 -14.71 14.51
CA PHE A 44 -2.86 -15.72 13.54
C PHE A 44 -3.33 -15.11 12.22
N PHE A 45 -4.23 -14.12 12.26
CA PHE A 45 -4.77 -13.48 11.06
C PHE A 45 -3.71 -12.68 10.27
N VAL A 46 -2.68 -12.15 10.96
CA VAL A 46 -1.54 -11.51 10.29
C VAL A 46 -0.74 -12.53 9.47
N LYS A 47 -0.51 -13.73 10.03
CA LYS A 47 0.33 -14.74 9.39
C LYS A 47 -0.41 -15.61 8.38
N THR A 48 -1.74 -15.63 8.40
CA THR A 48 -2.58 -16.43 7.49
C THR A 48 -2.97 -15.60 6.27
N PRO A 49 -2.51 -15.94 5.06
CA PRO A 49 -2.74 -15.12 3.87
C PRO A 49 -4.21 -14.81 3.60
N ALA A 50 -5.10 -15.81 3.54
CA ALA A 50 -6.52 -15.63 3.25
C ALA A 50 -7.28 -14.82 4.33
N ALA A 51 -6.65 -14.56 5.47
CA ALA A 51 -7.29 -13.87 6.58
C ALA A 51 -6.99 -12.36 6.63
N PHE A 52 -6.30 -11.78 5.65
CA PHE A 52 -5.87 -10.37 5.70
C PHE A 52 -7.05 -9.41 5.91
N SER A 53 -8.20 -9.64 5.28
CA SER A 53 -9.39 -8.81 5.45
C SER A 53 -10.01 -8.87 6.85
N LYS A 54 -9.70 -9.91 7.66
CA LYS A 54 -10.10 -10.00 9.07
C LYS A 54 -9.34 -9.03 9.98
N LEU A 55 -8.28 -8.43 9.49
CA LEU A 55 -7.54 -7.39 10.19
C LEU A 55 -8.23 -6.02 10.06
N PHE A 56 -9.07 -5.83 9.05
CA PHE A 56 -9.81 -4.58 8.82
C PHE A 56 -10.75 -4.26 9.99
N LYS A 57 -10.78 -3.01 10.40
CA LYS A 57 -11.54 -2.49 11.55
C LYS A 57 -11.19 -3.19 12.89
N SER A 58 -10.05 -3.89 12.95
CA SER A 58 -9.54 -4.48 14.21
C SER A 58 -8.63 -3.48 14.96
N LYS A 59 -8.17 -3.86 16.16
CA LYS A 59 -7.16 -3.09 16.93
C LYS A 59 -5.83 -2.89 16.18
N ARG A 60 -5.61 -3.62 15.08
CA ARG A 60 -4.42 -3.56 14.23
C ARG A 60 -4.60 -2.70 13.01
N ASP A 61 -5.72 -2.04 12.91
CA ASP A 61 -6.08 -1.15 11.82
C ASP A 61 -6.35 0.25 12.38
N TRP A 62 -5.84 1.28 11.72
CA TRP A 62 -6.22 2.67 12.00
C TRP A 62 -7.66 2.95 11.59
N ALA A 63 -8.19 2.16 10.65
CA ALA A 63 -9.57 2.21 10.16
C ALA A 63 -10.00 3.62 9.72
N PHE A 64 -9.14 4.32 8.97
CA PHE A 64 -9.46 5.65 8.46
C PHE A 64 -10.65 5.63 7.50
N GLU A 65 -11.33 6.76 7.42
CA GLU A 65 -12.37 7.03 6.43
C GLU A 65 -12.09 8.38 5.76
N SER A 66 -12.39 8.47 4.47
CA SER A 66 -12.31 9.75 3.75
C SER A 66 -13.42 10.71 4.17
N SER A 67 -13.27 11.99 3.83
CA SER A 67 -14.40 12.90 3.68
C SER A 67 -15.37 12.35 2.63
N PRO A 68 -16.66 12.83 2.62
CA PRO A 68 -17.60 12.43 1.58
C PRO A 68 -17.07 12.77 0.20
N GLN A 69 -17.12 11.79 -0.74
CA GLN A 69 -16.61 11.94 -2.10
C GLN A 69 -17.76 12.28 -3.06
N ALA A 70 -17.80 13.51 -3.56
CA ALA A 70 -18.89 14.02 -4.38
C ALA A 70 -19.16 13.16 -5.64
N ALA A 71 -18.10 12.75 -6.35
CA ALA A 71 -18.23 11.91 -7.53
C ALA A 71 -18.67 10.46 -7.21
N LEU A 72 -18.64 10.04 -5.95
CA LEU A 72 -19.02 8.71 -5.47
C LEU A 72 -20.29 8.77 -4.60
N ASN A 73 -21.30 9.55 -5.01
CA ASN A 73 -22.58 9.69 -4.28
C ASN A 73 -22.41 10.14 -2.81
N ASN A 74 -21.42 10.97 -2.52
CA ASN A 74 -21.03 11.39 -1.17
C ASN A 74 -20.71 10.24 -0.20
N GLN A 75 -20.30 9.09 -0.71
CA GLN A 75 -19.83 8.00 0.14
C GLN A 75 -18.49 8.35 0.78
N LYS A 76 -18.31 7.90 2.02
CA LYS A 76 -17.01 7.88 2.68
C LYS A 76 -16.29 6.60 2.33
N MET A 77 -15.03 6.72 1.95
CA MET A 77 -14.21 5.59 1.56
C MET A 77 -13.44 5.06 2.78
N PHE A 78 -13.67 3.81 3.14
CA PHE A 78 -12.88 3.12 4.17
C PHE A 78 -11.46 2.88 3.65
N SER A 79 -10.45 3.26 4.43
CA SER A 79 -9.03 3.18 4.07
C SER A 79 -8.21 2.55 5.20
N PRO A 80 -8.08 1.21 5.23
CA PRO A 80 -7.33 0.51 6.27
C PRO A 80 -5.83 0.83 6.20
N ARG A 81 -5.21 1.06 7.37
CA ARG A 81 -3.77 1.23 7.53
C ARG A 81 -3.28 0.41 8.72
N GLY A 82 -2.21 -0.36 8.53
CA GLY A 82 -1.67 -1.22 9.58
C GLY A 82 -1.19 -0.44 10.80
N LYS A 83 -1.72 -0.77 11.99
CA LYS A 83 -1.34 -0.25 13.30
C LYS A 83 -0.64 -1.35 14.11
N MET A 84 0.55 -1.70 13.69
CA MET A 84 1.38 -2.75 14.27
C MET A 84 2.76 -2.76 13.64
N LEU A 85 3.72 -3.48 14.22
CA LEU A 85 5.01 -3.73 13.57
C LEU A 85 4.81 -4.26 12.15
N GLY A 86 5.54 -3.70 11.20
CA GLY A 86 5.43 -3.95 9.77
C GLY A 86 4.38 -3.08 9.06
N GLY A 87 3.56 -2.35 9.80
CA GLY A 87 2.53 -1.48 9.22
C GLY A 87 1.66 -2.19 8.20
N CYS A 88 1.47 -1.58 7.03
CA CYS A 88 0.67 -2.17 5.94
C CYS A 88 1.28 -3.47 5.37
N SER A 89 2.58 -3.71 5.45
CA SER A 89 3.20 -4.99 5.05
C SER A 89 2.68 -6.17 5.89
N SER A 90 2.26 -5.92 7.14
CA SER A 90 1.64 -6.93 8.01
C SER A 90 0.12 -7.08 7.80
N MET A 91 -0.49 -6.30 6.88
CA MET A 91 -1.94 -6.27 6.65
C MET A 91 -2.34 -6.47 5.18
N ASN A 92 -1.47 -6.15 4.22
CA ASN A 92 -1.75 -6.13 2.78
C ASN A 92 -2.11 -7.51 2.19
N ALA A 93 -2.49 -7.54 0.92
CA ALA A 93 -2.73 -8.77 0.17
C ALA A 93 -1.46 -9.42 -0.39
N MET A 94 -0.28 -9.06 0.12
CA MET A 94 1.03 -9.69 -0.15
C MET A 94 1.49 -9.71 -1.62
N ILE A 95 0.88 -8.95 -2.51
CA ILE A 95 1.35 -8.80 -3.89
C ILE A 95 2.66 -8.01 -3.88
N PHE A 96 3.65 -8.49 -4.64
CA PHE A 96 4.93 -7.84 -4.81
C PHE A 96 5.21 -7.57 -6.28
N THR A 97 5.24 -6.30 -6.67
CA THR A 97 5.46 -5.86 -8.05
C THR A 97 6.36 -4.64 -8.04
N ARG A 98 7.36 -4.60 -8.91
CA ARG A 98 8.23 -3.43 -9.13
C ARG A 98 7.43 -2.28 -9.74
N PRO A 99 7.83 -1.02 -9.56
CA PRO A 99 7.34 0.07 -10.41
C PRO A 99 7.77 -0.17 -11.87
N HIS A 100 7.02 0.40 -12.80
CA HIS A 100 7.43 0.40 -14.21
C HIS A 100 8.62 1.38 -14.41
N PRO A 101 9.60 1.10 -15.29
CA PRO A 101 10.71 2.02 -15.53
C PRO A 101 10.29 3.43 -15.89
N LEU A 102 9.19 3.59 -16.62
CA LEU A 102 8.64 4.90 -17.00
C LEU A 102 8.07 5.68 -15.80
N ASP A 103 7.68 5.01 -14.69
CA ASP A 103 7.28 5.71 -13.46
C ASP A 103 8.48 6.47 -12.88
N ILE A 104 9.63 5.79 -12.81
CA ILE A 104 10.87 6.39 -12.31
C ILE A 104 11.37 7.49 -13.25
N LYS A 105 11.25 7.29 -14.56
CA LYS A 105 11.58 8.32 -15.54
C LYS A 105 10.71 9.58 -15.40
N GLU A 106 9.42 9.41 -15.10
CA GLU A 106 8.51 10.54 -14.85
C GLU A 106 8.94 11.37 -13.64
N TRP A 107 9.53 10.75 -12.61
CA TRP A 107 10.02 11.46 -11.43
C TRP A 107 11.12 12.49 -11.75
N GLN A 108 11.83 12.31 -12.87
CA GLN A 108 12.82 13.30 -13.35
C GLN A 108 12.17 14.66 -13.70
N ASN A 109 10.87 14.69 -14.04
CA ASN A 109 10.14 15.94 -14.27
C ASN A 109 10.03 16.81 -13.01
N PHE A 110 10.26 16.23 -11.83
CA PHE A 110 10.31 16.92 -10.55
C PHE A 110 11.74 17.32 -10.13
N GLY A 111 12.69 17.32 -11.07
CA GLY A 111 14.08 17.65 -10.82
C GLY A 111 14.92 16.51 -10.22
N LEU A 112 14.35 15.32 -10.05
CA LEU A 112 14.97 14.19 -9.34
C LEU A 112 15.95 13.43 -10.26
N ARG A 113 17.07 14.04 -10.60
CA ARG A 113 18.06 13.50 -11.55
C ARG A 113 18.74 12.23 -11.06
N ASP A 114 18.84 12.02 -9.74
CA ASP A 114 19.44 10.83 -9.11
C ASP A 114 18.51 9.61 -9.08
N PHE A 115 17.27 9.75 -9.63
CA PHE A 115 16.31 8.68 -9.78
C PHE A 115 16.31 8.20 -11.24
N GLU A 116 17.37 7.49 -11.61
CA GLU A 116 17.45 6.73 -12.84
C GLU A 116 17.10 5.27 -12.59
N TRP A 117 16.51 4.60 -13.60
CA TRP A 117 16.07 3.22 -13.44
C TRP A 117 17.17 2.29 -12.95
N ASP A 118 18.35 2.33 -13.57
CA ASP A 118 19.48 1.45 -13.22
C ASP A 118 19.97 1.67 -11.78
N GLN A 119 19.90 2.90 -11.30
CA GLN A 119 20.22 3.22 -9.90
C GLN A 119 19.15 2.70 -8.94
N CYS A 120 17.87 2.88 -9.29
CA CYS A 120 16.74 2.40 -8.49
C CYS A 120 16.69 0.87 -8.48
N LEU A 121 16.99 0.21 -9.61
CA LEU A 121 16.97 -1.23 -9.75
C LEU A 121 17.93 -1.93 -8.76
N LYS A 122 19.08 -1.35 -8.46
CA LYS A 122 20.02 -1.91 -7.46
C LYS A 122 19.37 -2.01 -6.08
N TYR A 123 18.59 -1.01 -5.69
CA TYR A 123 17.88 -1.00 -4.40
C TYR A 123 16.65 -1.90 -4.41
N LEU A 124 15.96 -2.03 -5.57
CA LEU A 124 14.89 -3.01 -5.76
C LEU A 124 15.42 -4.43 -5.58
N ILE A 125 16.48 -4.80 -6.29
CA ILE A 125 17.12 -6.12 -6.19
C ILE A 125 17.54 -6.42 -4.74
N LYS A 126 18.15 -5.44 -4.07
CA LYS A 126 18.54 -5.59 -2.66
C LYS A 126 17.35 -5.83 -1.74
N ALA A 127 16.24 -5.12 -1.96
CA ALA A 127 15.01 -5.31 -1.20
C ALA A 127 14.37 -6.68 -1.50
N GLU A 128 14.34 -7.11 -2.75
CA GLU A 128 13.82 -8.40 -3.19
C GLU A 128 14.59 -9.56 -2.57
N GLN A 129 15.93 -9.51 -2.59
CA GLN A 129 16.77 -10.51 -1.93
C GLN A 129 16.50 -10.59 -0.43
N GLN A 130 16.34 -9.45 0.23
CA GLN A 130 16.01 -9.39 1.65
C GLN A 130 14.60 -9.93 1.93
N MET A 131 13.66 -9.73 1.01
CA MET A 131 12.32 -10.32 1.05
C MET A 131 12.30 -11.81 0.68
N GLY A 132 13.46 -12.40 0.36
CA GLY A 132 13.64 -13.82 0.13
C GLY A 132 13.25 -14.28 -1.26
N PHE A 133 13.25 -13.38 -2.25
CA PHE A 133 13.05 -13.72 -3.66
C PHE A 133 14.37 -14.12 -4.33
N ASP A 134 14.29 -15.05 -5.26
CA ASP A 134 15.36 -15.39 -6.20
C ASP A 134 15.31 -14.46 -7.42
N HIS A 135 16.32 -14.54 -8.28
CA HIS A 135 16.36 -13.73 -9.50
C HIS A 135 16.64 -14.61 -10.71
N GLU A 136 15.91 -14.37 -11.79
CA GLU A 136 16.12 -14.97 -13.11
C GLU A 136 15.91 -13.87 -14.16
N ASP A 137 16.84 -13.77 -15.13
CA ASP A 137 16.80 -12.75 -16.18
C ASP A 137 16.64 -11.30 -15.65
N GLY A 138 17.20 -11.02 -14.46
CA GLY A 138 17.10 -9.70 -13.82
C GLY A 138 15.79 -9.41 -13.10
N GLU A 139 14.83 -10.34 -13.09
CA GLU A 139 13.54 -10.23 -12.42
C GLU A 139 13.49 -11.06 -11.15
N ALA A 140 12.83 -10.55 -10.10
CA ALA A 140 12.56 -11.36 -8.93
C ALA A 140 11.49 -12.41 -9.25
N ILE A 141 11.78 -13.62 -8.84
CA ILE A 141 10.89 -14.78 -8.92
C ILE A 141 10.80 -15.46 -7.56
N SER A 142 9.92 -16.40 -7.40
CA SER A 142 9.85 -17.23 -6.20
C SER A 142 9.98 -18.70 -6.57
N LYS A 143 10.77 -19.43 -5.79
CA LYS A 143 10.80 -20.90 -5.80
C LYS A 143 9.72 -21.51 -4.90
N GLU A 144 9.00 -20.69 -4.12
CA GLU A 144 7.87 -21.16 -3.33
C GLU A 144 6.75 -21.64 -4.27
N ASP A 145 6.21 -22.81 -3.99
CA ASP A 145 5.01 -23.31 -4.66
C ASP A 145 3.77 -22.61 -4.06
N PHE A 146 3.34 -21.53 -4.69
CA PHE A 146 2.18 -20.78 -4.23
C PHE A 146 0.90 -21.54 -4.50
N PHE A 147 0.01 -21.55 -3.50
CA PHE A 147 -1.36 -21.97 -3.75
C PHE A 147 -2.00 -21.08 -4.82
N ILE A 148 -2.54 -21.72 -5.84
CA ILE A 148 -3.29 -21.08 -6.93
C ILE A 148 -4.61 -21.82 -7.08
N HIS A 149 -5.71 -21.08 -6.90
CA HIS A 149 -7.06 -21.64 -7.05
C HIS A 149 -7.36 -21.95 -8.54
N PRO A 150 -8.06 -23.05 -8.88
CA PRO A 150 -8.41 -23.37 -10.28
C PRO A 150 -9.13 -22.23 -11.02
N LEU A 151 -9.95 -21.44 -10.34
CA LEU A 151 -10.61 -20.27 -10.94
C LEU A 151 -9.61 -19.18 -11.38
N SER A 152 -8.46 -19.06 -10.71
CA SER A 152 -7.39 -18.15 -11.13
C SER A 152 -6.70 -18.62 -12.41
N GLN A 153 -6.61 -19.94 -12.61
CA GLN A 153 -6.14 -20.52 -13.88
C GLN A 153 -7.13 -20.24 -15.02
N GLN A 154 -8.43 -20.35 -14.74
CA GLN A 154 -9.47 -20.00 -15.73
C GLN A 154 -9.43 -18.51 -16.10
N PHE A 155 -9.13 -17.62 -15.15
CA PHE A 155 -8.94 -16.20 -15.48
C PHE A 155 -7.78 -15.97 -16.46
N ILE A 156 -6.63 -16.60 -16.21
CA ILE A 156 -5.47 -16.51 -17.13
C ILE A 156 -5.86 -17.07 -18.51
N GLN A 157 -6.59 -18.17 -18.56
CA GLN A 157 -7.08 -18.72 -19.83
C GLN A 157 -8.05 -17.74 -20.52
N ALA A 158 -8.99 -17.15 -19.79
CA ALA A 158 -9.93 -16.17 -20.34
C ALA A 158 -9.22 -14.94 -20.92
N THR A 159 -8.16 -14.45 -20.25
CA THR A 159 -7.36 -13.34 -20.76
C THR A 159 -6.61 -13.72 -22.04
N SER A 160 -6.10 -14.94 -22.12
CA SER A 160 -5.47 -15.45 -23.34
C SER A 160 -6.47 -15.59 -24.49
N GLU A 161 -7.70 -16.09 -24.23
CA GLU A 161 -8.79 -16.16 -25.22
C GLU A 161 -9.24 -14.77 -25.70
N TYR A 162 -9.13 -13.75 -24.83
CA TYR A 162 -9.38 -12.35 -25.15
C TYR A 162 -8.25 -11.71 -25.98
N GLY A 163 -7.09 -12.35 -26.07
CA GLY A 163 -5.92 -11.90 -26.85
C GLY A 163 -4.80 -11.27 -26.05
N TRP A 164 -4.82 -11.34 -24.71
CA TRP A 164 -3.71 -10.86 -23.90
C TRP A 164 -2.61 -11.91 -23.77
N LEU A 165 -1.36 -11.43 -23.72
CA LEU A 165 -0.22 -12.28 -23.42
C LEU A 165 -0.28 -12.79 -21.97
N THR A 166 0.23 -13.99 -21.75
CA THR A 166 0.45 -14.53 -20.40
C THR A 166 1.93 -14.42 -20.07
N ASN A 167 2.23 -13.70 -18.99
CA ASN A 167 3.58 -13.43 -18.54
C ASN A 167 4.01 -14.36 -17.39
N LYS A 168 5.32 -14.44 -17.15
CA LYS A 168 5.89 -15.15 -16.00
C LYS A 168 5.38 -14.56 -14.67
N CYS A 169 5.35 -15.36 -13.62
CA CYS A 169 5.14 -14.90 -12.23
C CYS A 169 6.45 -14.26 -11.71
N SER A 170 6.63 -12.99 -11.99
CA SER A 170 7.81 -12.21 -11.61
C SER A 170 7.43 -10.86 -11.00
N SER A 171 8.42 -10.12 -10.50
CA SER A 171 8.19 -8.78 -9.94
C SER A 171 7.96 -7.70 -11.01
N SER A 172 8.44 -7.89 -12.23
CA SER A 172 8.36 -6.86 -13.27
C SER A 172 6.95 -6.73 -13.87
N ILE A 173 6.64 -5.55 -14.36
CA ILE A 173 5.41 -5.25 -15.08
C ILE A 173 5.65 -5.42 -16.58
N HIS A 174 4.87 -6.32 -17.17
CA HIS A 174 4.76 -6.49 -18.61
C HIS A 174 3.28 -6.43 -19.00
N SER A 175 2.98 -5.91 -20.17
CA SER A 175 1.61 -5.91 -20.68
C SER A 175 1.07 -7.33 -20.81
N GLY A 176 -0.14 -7.56 -20.31
CA GLY A 176 -0.80 -8.87 -20.31
C GLY A 176 -1.09 -9.40 -18.91
N SER A 177 -1.56 -10.65 -18.86
CA SER A 177 -1.95 -11.31 -17.60
C SER A 177 -0.81 -12.09 -16.97
N LYS A 178 -0.90 -12.29 -15.66
CA LYS A 178 0.08 -13.09 -14.89
C LYS A 178 -0.49 -13.54 -13.54
N TYR A 179 0.11 -14.55 -12.95
CA TYR A 179 0.04 -14.75 -11.51
C TYR A 179 0.94 -13.75 -10.81
N PHE A 180 0.45 -13.14 -9.72
CA PHE A 180 1.25 -12.19 -8.97
C PHE A 180 2.34 -12.89 -8.13
N LEU A 181 3.54 -12.32 -8.11
CA LEU A 181 4.56 -12.66 -7.13
C LEU A 181 4.08 -12.24 -5.74
N LYS A 182 4.28 -13.08 -4.74
CA LYS A 182 3.67 -12.91 -3.41
C LYS A 182 4.70 -12.96 -2.28
N ASN A 183 4.57 -12.07 -1.31
CA ASN A 183 5.29 -12.09 -0.04
C ASN A 183 4.73 -13.20 0.88
N ILE A 184 4.81 -14.45 0.42
CA ILE A 184 4.38 -15.65 1.15
C ILE A 184 5.58 -16.61 1.17
N LYS A 185 5.85 -17.18 2.33
CA LYS A 185 6.89 -18.19 2.52
C LYS A 185 6.35 -19.32 3.40
N ASN A 186 6.52 -20.56 2.94
CA ASN A 186 5.96 -21.74 3.62
C ASN A 186 4.45 -21.56 3.94
N GLY A 187 3.66 -21.13 2.96
CA GLY A 187 2.22 -20.90 3.09
C GLY A 187 1.80 -19.77 4.03
N ARG A 188 2.73 -18.96 4.54
CA ARG A 188 2.47 -17.88 5.52
C ARG A 188 2.96 -16.54 4.99
N ARG A 189 2.28 -15.44 5.39
CA ARG A 189 2.77 -14.07 5.12
C ARG A 189 4.22 -13.93 5.56
N PHE A 190 5.05 -13.43 4.67
CA PHE A 190 6.42 -13.01 4.93
C PHE A 190 6.50 -11.49 4.85
N SER A 191 6.31 -10.82 5.98
CA SER A 191 6.27 -9.36 6.07
C SER A 191 7.66 -8.75 6.20
N VAL A 192 7.76 -7.43 6.12
CA VAL A 192 9.02 -6.73 6.42
C VAL A 192 9.53 -6.96 7.86
N VAL A 193 8.65 -7.33 8.80
CA VAL A 193 9.08 -7.74 10.14
C VAL A 193 9.86 -9.05 10.05
N ASP A 194 9.37 -10.00 9.25
CA ASP A 194 10.04 -11.29 9.04
C ASP A 194 11.38 -11.10 8.32
N ALA A 195 11.42 -10.21 7.31
CA ALA A 195 12.59 -9.97 6.48
C ALA A 195 13.65 -9.09 7.15
N TYR A 196 13.25 -8.03 7.86
CA TYR A 196 14.19 -7.00 8.32
C TYR A 196 14.34 -6.93 9.84
N LEU A 197 13.30 -7.15 10.66
CA LEU A 197 13.41 -6.99 12.12
C LEU A 197 13.74 -8.29 12.84
N LYS A 198 13.15 -9.42 12.47
CA LYS A 198 13.43 -10.71 13.12
C LYS A 198 14.91 -11.11 13.06
N PRO A 199 15.60 -11.00 11.89
CA PRO A 199 17.02 -11.38 11.81
C PRO A 199 17.93 -10.57 12.73
N ILE A 200 17.50 -9.38 13.15
CA ILE A 200 18.30 -8.45 13.95
C ILE A 200 17.79 -8.27 15.38
N SER A 201 16.89 -9.16 15.83
CA SER A 201 16.25 -9.07 17.16
C SER A 201 17.23 -9.07 18.34
N GLY A 202 18.46 -9.54 18.13
CA GLY A 202 19.55 -9.54 19.14
C GLY A 202 20.43 -8.28 19.15
N ARG A 203 20.22 -7.32 18.25
CA ARG A 203 21.07 -6.10 18.20
C ARG A 203 20.81 -5.20 19.41
N LYS A 204 21.85 -4.98 20.22
CA LYS A 204 21.78 -4.17 21.46
C LYS A 204 21.63 -2.66 21.21
N ASN A 205 22.03 -2.19 20.03
CA ASN A 205 21.99 -0.79 19.61
C ASN A 205 20.67 -0.40 18.91
N LEU A 206 19.71 -1.32 18.74
CA LEU A 206 18.37 -1.06 18.25
C LEU A 206 17.35 -1.23 19.38
N THR A 207 16.58 -0.18 19.67
CA THR A 207 15.46 -0.24 20.62
C THR A 207 14.13 0.00 19.89
N ILE A 208 13.19 -0.93 20.00
CA ILE A 208 11.86 -0.84 19.40
C ILE A 208 10.82 -0.51 20.45
N PHE A 209 10.19 0.66 20.33
CA PHE A 209 9.12 1.15 21.19
C PHE A 209 7.78 0.89 20.52
N LYS A 210 7.04 -0.10 21.01
CA LYS A 210 5.67 -0.45 20.55
C LYS A 210 4.62 0.25 21.39
N ASN A 211 3.39 0.37 20.85
CA ASN A 211 2.29 1.09 21.50
C ASN A 211 2.70 2.52 21.88
N SER A 212 3.46 3.16 21.00
CA SER A 212 4.10 4.47 21.17
C SER A 212 3.69 5.37 20.03
N LEU A 213 2.70 6.23 20.28
CA LEU A 213 2.16 7.18 19.30
C LEU A 213 3.05 8.43 19.26
N ALA A 214 3.76 8.65 18.15
CA ALA A 214 4.47 9.91 17.92
C ALA A 214 3.46 11.07 17.81
N THR A 215 3.68 12.14 18.57
CA THR A 215 2.75 13.26 18.72
C THR A 215 3.30 14.58 18.22
N LYS A 216 4.63 14.77 18.32
CA LYS A 216 5.26 16.03 17.93
C LYS A 216 6.74 15.85 17.64
N ILE A 217 7.24 16.56 16.64
CA ILE A 217 8.66 16.75 16.37
C ILE A 217 9.16 17.88 17.28
N LEU A 218 10.26 17.66 17.97
CA LEU A 218 10.93 18.69 18.78
C LEU A 218 11.89 19.47 17.87
N ILE A 219 11.68 20.79 17.80
CA ILE A 219 12.42 21.68 16.89
C ILE A 219 13.06 22.79 17.70
N GLU A 220 14.34 23.04 17.46
CA GLU A 220 15.09 24.18 17.98
C GLU A 220 15.90 24.81 16.83
N LYS A 221 15.76 26.12 16.61
CA LYS A 221 16.53 26.87 15.61
C LYS A 221 16.62 26.14 14.26
N ASP A 222 15.57 25.93 13.57
CA ASP A 222 15.52 25.29 12.25
C ASP A 222 16.11 23.86 12.16
N GLN A 223 16.22 23.16 13.31
CA GLN A 223 16.68 21.78 13.39
C GLN A 223 15.69 20.91 14.15
N ALA A 224 15.43 19.71 13.65
CA ALA A 224 14.77 18.68 14.43
C ALA A 224 15.77 18.10 15.44
N ILE A 225 15.46 18.25 16.73
CA ILE A 225 16.30 17.75 17.81
C ILE A 225 15.79 16.46 18.44
N GLY A 226 14.58 16.03 18.10
CA GLY A 226 13.98 14.82 18.68
C GLY A 226 12.50 14.68 18.40
N ILE A 227 11.86 13.81 19.18
CA ILE A 227 10.45 13.47 19.04
C ILE A 227 9.78 13.33 20.40
N GLU A 228 8.51 13.74 20.45
CA GLU A 228 7.59 13.45 21.54
C GLU A 228 6.64 12.31 21.13
N PHE A 229 6.35 11.43 22.06
CA PHE A 229 5.39 10.35 21.83
C PHE A 229 4.69 9.96 23.14
N ILE A 230 3.50 9.35 23.01
CA ILE A 230 2.74 8.82 24.13
C ILE A 230 2.87 7.29 24.16
N GLN A 231 3.30 6.76 25.32
CA GLN A 231 3.32 5.33 25.60
C GLN A 231 2.71 5.06 26.98
N ASN A 232 1.77 4.10 27.06
CA ASN A 232 1.08 3.77 28.32
C ASN A 232 0.47 5.00 29.03
N ALA A 233 -0.18 5.88 28.26
CA ALA A 233 -0.75 7.16 28.71
C ALA A 233 0.25 8.15 29.32
N SER A 234 1.53 7.90 29.18
CA SER A 234 2.61 8.81 29.62
C SER A 234 3.30 9.43 28.41
N MET A 235 3.64 10.71 28.54
CA MET A 235 4.40 11.45 27.53
C MET A 235 5.89 11.19 27.71
N HIS A 236 6.57 10.93 26.61
CA HIS A 236 8.00 10.69 26.53
C HIS A 236 8.62 11.60 25.48
N GLN A 237 9.84 12.01 25.69
CA GLN A 237 10.63 12.78 24.74
C GLN A 237 12.00 12.13 24.58
N PHE A 238 12.42 11.94 23.33
CA PHE A 238 13.76 11.48 22.99
C PHE A 238 14.45 12.50 22.11
N THR A 239 15.77 12.63 22.26
CA THR A 239 16.60 13.49 21.41
C THR A 239 17.42 12.66 20.42
N CYS A 240 17.68 13.22 19.23
CA CYS A 240 18.52 12.59 18.23
C CYS A 240 19.75 13.44 17.90
N ASN A 241 20.91 12.77 17.82
CA ASN A 241 22.17 13.43 17.49
C ASN A 241 22.36 13.66 16.01
N ARG A 242 21.89 12.71 15.19
CA ARG A 242 22.06 12.74 13.74
C ARG A 242 20.77 13.13 13.03
N GLU A 243 19.81 12.19 12.90
CA GLU A 243 18.62 12.40 12.08
C GLU A 243 17.37 11.83 12.74
N LEU A 244 16.27 12.57 12.63
CA LEU A 244 14.92 12.10 12.82
C LEU A 244 14.33 11.72 11.44
N ILE A 245 13.79 10.50 11.29
CA ILE A 245 13.23 10.02 10.03
C ILE A 245 11.76 9.67 10.24
N LEU A 246 10.88 10.31 9.48
CA LEU A 246 9.46 10.00 9.49
C LEU A 246 9.17 8.88 8.48
N SER A 247 8.49 7.84 8.94
CA SER A 247 8.08 6.65 8.15
C SER A 247 6.68 6.19 8.55
N ALA A 248 5.79 7.15 8.88
CA ALA A 248 4.46 6.88 9.41
C ALA A 248 3.40 6.63 8.30
N GLY A 249 3.79 6.76 7.03
CA GLY A 249 2.94 6.53 5.86
C GLY A 249 2.16 7.75 5.39
N ALA A 250 1.54 7.64 4.21
CA ALA A 250 0.99 8.76 3.46
C ALA A 250 -0.10 9.57 4.19
N PHE A 251 -0.76 9.04 5.21
CA PHE A 251 -1.75 9.79 5.99
C PHE A 251 -1.17 10.41 7.25
N GLN A 252 -0.30 9.70 7.96
CA GLN A 252 0.16 10.10 9.27
C GLN A 252 1.47 10.86 9.26
N THR A 253 2.29 10.71 8.22
CA THR A 253 3.51 11.53 8.06
C THR A 253 3.14 13.00 7.89
N PRO A 254 2.26 13.41 6.96
CA PRO A 254 1.81 14.81 6.90
C PRO A 254 1.06 15.23 8.15
N GLN A 255 0.28 14.37 8.79
CA GLN A 255 -0.39 14.67 10.06
C GLN A 255 0.62 15.02 11.15
N LEU A 256 1.69 14.23 11.31
CA LEU A 256 2.73 14.47 12.31
C LEU A 256 3.50 15.76 12.04
N LEU A 257 3.76 16.10 10.76
CA LEU A 257 4.31 17.39 10.39
C LEU A 257 3.38 18.53 10.82
N MET A 258 2.10 18.45 10.49
CA MET A 258 1.11 19.47 10.84
C MET A 258 0.89 19.58 12.37
N LEU A 259 0.91 18.49 13.12
CA LEU A 259 0.90 18.51 14.60
C LEU A 259 2.15 19.19 15.17
N SER A 260 3.24 19.17 14.41
CA SER A 260 4.51 19.84 14.74
C SER A 260 4.61 21.24 14.13
N VAL A 261 3.49 21.78 13.64
CA VAL A 261 3.31 23.13 13.11
C VAL A 261 4.13 23.41 11.83
N ILE A 262 4.38 22.34 11.07
CA ILE A 262 5.00 22.36 9.74
C ILE A 262 3.89 22.08 8.72
N GLY A 263 3.57 23.06 7.85
CA GLY A 263 2.51 22.92 6.84
C GLY A 263 1.93 24.26 6.40
N ASP A 264 0.74 24.23 5.81
CA ASP A 264 0.04 25.40 5.27
C ASP A 264 -0.38 26.37 6.41
N SER A 265 0.28 27.53 6.47
CA SER A 265 0.01 28.57 7.46
C SER A 265 -1.45 29.04 7.43
N SER A 266 -2.06 29.12 6.25
CA SER A 266 -3.46 29.54 6.11
C SER A 266 -4.46 28.55 6.73
N HIS A 267 -4.13 27.27 6.74
CA HIS A 267 -4.90 26.24 7.44
C HIS A 267 -4.68 26.32 8.96
N PHE A 268 -3.45 26.56 9.40
CA PHE A 268 -3.10 26.68 10.82
C PHE A 268 -3.76 27.89 11.47
N GLU A 269 -3.89 29.03 10.77
CA GLU A 269 -4.62 30.20 11.25
C GLU A 269 -6.08 29.87 11.63
N LYS A 270 -6.77 29.08 10.81
CA LYS A 270 -8.14 28.62 11.09
C LYS A 270 -8.23 27.76 12.37
N LEU A 271 -7.18 27.02 12.67
CA LEU A 271 -7.04 26.20 13.89
C LEU A 271 -6.45 26.95 15.08
N ARG A 272 -6.10 28.25 14.91
CA ARG A 272 -5.40 29.07 15.90
C ARG A 272 -4.08 28.42 16.34
N ILE A 273 -3.27 28.03 15.35
CA ILE A 273 -1.95 27.43 15.52
C ILE A 273 -0.93 28.40 14.95
N GLN A 274 0.16 28.66 15.68
CA GLN A 274 1.26 29.45 15.19
C GLN A 274 2.19 28.54 14.34
N THR A 275 2.47 28.93 13.11
CA THR A 275 3.29 28.19 12.16
C THR A 275 4.78 28.29 12.56
N VAL A 276 5.49 27.17 12.52
CA VAL A 276 6.96 27.12 12.64
C VAL A 276 7.59 27.12 11.25
N LEU A 277 7.10 26.32 10.34
CA LEU A 277 7.56 26.27 8.95
C LEU A 277 6.35 26.26 8.01
N ASP A 278 6.22 27.30 7.18
CA ASP A 278 5.19 27.34 6.14
C ASP A 278 5.63 26.52 4.93
N ASN A 279 4.95 25.43 4.68
CA ASN A 279 5.09 24.63 3.48
C ASN A 279 3.71 24.15 3.04
N LYS A 280 3.15 24.83 2.04
CA LYS A 280 1.79 24.59 1.54
C LYS A 280 1.59 23.21 0.92
N SER A 281 2.67 22.53 0.56
CA SER A 281 2.63 21.21 -0.08
C SER A 281 2.47 20.06 0.90
N VAL A 282 2.67 20.29 2.20
CA VAL A 282 2.43 19.27 3.23
C VAL A 282 0.96 18.88 3.25
N GLY A 283 0.69 17.61 3.02
CA GLY A 283 -0.67 17.05 2.92
C GLY A 283 -1.30 17.19 1.55
N ARG A 284 -0.73 17.93 0.60
CA ARG A 284 -1.22 18.04 -0.78
C ARG A 284 -0.81 16.84 -1.63
N HIS A 285 -1.27 16.80 -2.87
CA HIS A 285 -0.88 15.81 -3.87
C HIS A 285 -1.20 14.36 -3.49
N LEU A 286 -2.23 14.16 -2.66
CA LEU A 286 -2.71 12.81 -2.34
C LEU A 286 -3.23 12.16 -3.62
N LYS A 287 -2.60 11.07 -4.01
CA LYS A 287 -3.05 10.16 -5.07
C LYS A 287 -3.23 8.76 -4.51
N ASP A 288 -4.17 8.02 -5.10
CA ASP A 288 -4.45 6.64 -4.68
C ASP A 288 -4.99 5.85 -5.87
N HIS A 289 -4.68 4.57 -5.94
CA HIS A 289 -5.30 3.68 -6.92
C HIS A 289 -6.71 3.36 -6.51
N LEU A 290 -7.65 3.60 -7.41
CA LEU A 290 -9.05 3.26 -7.21
C LEU A 290 -9.40 2.02 -8.02
N ILE A 291 -10.04 1.03 -7.42
CA ILE A 291 -10.50 -0.19 -8.07
C ILE A 291 -12.03 -0.25 -8.09
N CYS A 292 -12.59 -0.74 -9.17
CA CYS A 292 -13.97 -1.16 -9.25
C CYS A 292 -14.06 -2.46 -10.02
N GLY A 293 -14.46 -3.54 -9.35
CA GLY A 293 -14.65 -4.82 -9.97
C GLY A 293 -16.13 -5.13 -10.23
N MET A 294 -16.35 -6.13 -11.08
CA MET A 294 -17.62 -6.84 -11.18
C MET A 294 -17.53 -8.14 -10.41
N ALA A 295 -18.67 -8.62 -9.91
CA ALA A 295 -18.74 -9.89 -9.21
C ALA A 295 -19.75 -10.81 -9.89
N PHE A 296 -19.35 -12.06 -10.01
CA PHE A 296 -20.11 -13.08 -10.75
C PHE A 296 -20.40 -14.26 -9.85
N ARG A 297 -21.67 -14.69 -9.87
CA ARG A 297 -22.10 -15.92 -9.20
C ARG A 297 -21.68 -17.13 -10.02
N LEU A 298 -21.22 -18.17 -9.34
CA LEU A 298 -20.81 -19.41 -9.97
C LEU A 298 -21.99 -20.40 -10.11
N LYS A 299 -21.87 -21.32 -11.06
CA LYS A 299 -22.81 -22.44 -11.23
C LYS A 299 -22.73 -23.39 -10.04
N ASP A 300 -23.80 -24.10 -9.82
CA ASP A 300 -23.89 -25.07 -8.73
C ASP A 300 -22.82 -26.17 -8.89
N GLY A 301 -22.14 -26.51 -7.80
CA GLY A 301 -21.02 -27.44 -7.79
C GLY A 301 -19.63 -26.83 -8.08
N VAL A 302 -19.56 -25.56 -8.48
CA VAL A 302 -18.28 -24.86 -8.64
C VAL A 302 -17.91 -24.16 -7.31
N ALA A 303 -16.83 -24.60 -6.70
CA ALA A 303 -16.33 -24.02 -5.45
C ALA A 303 -15.45 -22.78 -5.71
N SER A 304 -15.49 -21.83 -4.77
CA SER A 304 -14.57 -20.70 -4.68
C SER A 304 -13.99 -20.60 -3.27
N LEU A 305 -13.08 -19.67 -3.02
CA LEU A 305 -12.58 -19.41 -1.66
C LEU A 305 -13.66 -18.98 -0.66
N ASP A 306 -14.88 -18.68 -1.12
CA ASP A 306 -16.03 -18.45 -0.24
C ASP A 306 -16.41 -19.68 0.58
N GLU A 307 -15.93 -20.89 0.23
CA GLU A 307 -16.02 -22.09 1.06
C GLU A 307 -15.44 -21.86 2.47
N LEU A 308 -14.43 -20.98 2.59
CA LEU A 308 -13.84 -20.63 3.90
C LEU A 308 -14.80 -19.87 4.83
N ASN A 309 -15.96 -19.44 4.33
CA ASN A 309 -17.05 -18.88 5.12
C ASN A 309 -18.03 -19.94 5.63
N GLN A 310 -17.88 -21.22 5.21
CA GLN A 310 -18.70 -22.35 5.63
C GLN A 310 -17.96 -23.17 6.71
N VAL A 311 -18.68 -23.63 7.73
CA VAL A 311 -18.06 -24.24 8.93
C VAL A 311 -17.21 -25.47 8.59
N TYR A 312 -17.79 -26.47 7.89
CA TYR A 312 -17.10 -27.73 7.61
C TYR A 312 -15.92 -27.56 6.65
N PRO A 313 -16.05 -26.93 5.48
CA PRO A 313 -14.90 -26.65 4.61
C PRO A 313 -13.82 -25.80 5.30
N ALA A 314 -14.20 -24.80 6.09
CA ALA A 314 -13.24 -23.97 6.82
C ALA A 314 -12.42 -24.80 7.84
N LEU A 315 -13.05 -25.68 8.60
CA LEU A 315 -12.37 -26.55 9.55
C LEU A 315 -11.40 -27.52 8.86
N LYS A 316 -11.83 -28.14 7.76
CA LYS A 316 -10.98 -29.05 6.95
C LYS A 316 -9.75 -28.30 6.40
N ASN A 317 -9.96 -27.14 5.79
CA ASN A 317 -8.87 -26.31 5.25
C ASN A 317 -7.97 -25.77 6.36
N LEU A 318 -8.53 -25.40 7.54
CA LEU A 318 -7.76 -24.95 8.69
C LEU A 318 -6.84 -26.04 9.21
N PHE A 319 -7.34 -27.28 9.34
CA PHE A 319 -6.54 -28.41 9.75
C PHE A 319 -5.35 -28.64 8.81
N ASN A 320 -5.59 -28.66 7.48
CA ASN A 320 -4.54 -28.80 6.48
C ASN A 320 -3.53 -27.63 6.53
N TYR A 321 -4.02 -26.41 6.75
CA TYR A 321 -3.15 -25.24 6.90
C TYR A 321 -2.28 -25.32 8.15
N LEU A 322 -2.83 -25.74 9.29
CA LEU A 322 -2.07 -25.81 10.54
C LEU A 322 -1.03 -26.94 10.55
N THR A 323 -1.31 -28.06 9.86
CA THR A 323 -0.41 -29.23 9.81
C THR A 323 0.62 -29.12 8.68
N ASN A 324 0.20 -28.71 7.48
CA ASN A 324 1.00 -28.79 6.27
C ASN A 324 1.34 -27.42 5.64
N HIS A 325 0.73 -26.33 6.15
CA HIS A 325 0.81 -24.99 5.52
C HIS A 325 0.39 -24.99 4.05
N GLN A 326 -0.68 -25.71 3.73
CA GLN A 326 -1.23 -25.87 2.38
C GLN A 326 -2.71 -25.56 2.30
N GLY A 327 -3.24 -25.44 1.08
CA GLY A 327 -4.67 -25.25 0.80
C GLY A 327 -5.13 -23.80 0.79
N SER A 328 -6.45 -23.62 0.82
CA SER A 328 -7.13 -22.34 0.57
C SER A 328 -6.73 -21.21 1.53
N PHE A 329 -6.28 -21.52 2.76
CA PHE A 329 -5.78 -20.50 3.69
C PHE A 329 -4.43 -19.89 3.28
N CYS A 330 -3.68 -20.53 2.37
CA CYS A 330 -2.44 -20.00 1.80
C CYS A 330 -2.69 -19.01 0.64
N SER A 331 -3.93 -18.89 0.16
CA SER A 331 -4.30 -17.92 -0.86
C SER A 331 -4.25 -16.49 -0.31
N ASN A 332 -3.73 -15.56 -1.10
CA ASN A 332 -3.85 -14.12 -0.81
C ASN A 332 -5.14 -13.51 -1.40
N ILE A 333 -6.04 -14.31 -1.93
CA ILE A 333 -7.28 -13.97 -2.64
C ILE A 333 -6.99 -13.33 -4.01
N ALA A 334 -6.18 -12.29 -4.08
CA ALA A 334 -5.77 -11.63 -5.32
C ALA A 334 -4.58 -12.37 -5.96
N GLU A 335 -4.82 -13.55 -6.54
CA GLU A 335 -3.76 -14.45 -7.00
C GLU A 335 -3.23 -14.14 -8.39
N ALA A 336 -4.09 -13.57 -9.25
CA ALA A 336 -3.82 -13.28 -10.65
C ALA A 336 -4.35 -11.90 -11.03
N GLY A 337 -3.82 -11.38 -12.12
CA GLY A 337 -4.26 -10.10 -12.66
C GLY A 337 -3.64 -9.84 -14.03
N ALA A 338 -3.80 -8.61 -14.50
CA ALA A 338 -3.20 -8.17 -15.74
C ALA A 338 -2.84 -6.68 -15.67
N PHE A 339 -1.80 -6.30 -16.40
CA PHE A 339 -1.45 -4.92 -16.66
C PHE A 339 -1.71 -4.63 -18.12
N ILE A 340 -2.48 -3.59 -18.41
CA ILE A 340 -2.80 -3.22 -19.78
C ILE A 340 -2.67 -1.72 -20.00
N ASN A 341 -2.38 -1.36 -21.24
CA ASN A 341 -2.58 -0.01 -21.73
C ASN A 341 -3.75 -0.03 -22.71
N THR A 342 -4.77 0.77 -22.46
CA THR A 342 -5.93 0.91 -23.36
C THR A 342 -5.61 1.82 -24.55
N THR A 343 -4.49 2.54 -24.50
CA THR A 343 -4.03 3.41 -25.58
C THR A 343 -2.73 2.90 -26.17
N ALA A 344 -2.58 2.96 -27.51
CA ALA A 344 -1.36 2.52 -28.20
C ALA A 344 -0.17 3.51 -28.03
N GLN A 345 -0.26 4.50 -27.16
CA GLN A 345 0.69 5.61 -27.07
C GLN A 345 1.89 5.37 -26.14
N SER A 346 1.83 4.34 -25.28
CA SER A 346 2.87 4.08 -24.28
C SER A 346 2.92 2.61 -23.92
N ASP A 347 4.11 2.10 -23.61
CA ASP A 347 4.29 0.75 -23.04
C ASP A 347 3.92 0.69 -21.54
N ARG A 348 3.74 1.86 -20.89
CA ARG A 348 3.36 1.94 -19.48
C ARG A 348 1.87 1.63 -19.32
N PRO A 349 1.50 0.62 -18.51
CA PRO A 349 0.10 0.30 -18.26
C PRO A 349 -0.64 1.47 -17.61
N ASN A 350 -1.90 1.66 -17.98
CA ASN A 350 -2.80 2.63 -17.35
C ASN A 350 -3.88 1.97 -16.50
N LEU A 351 -4.13 0.66 -16.68
CA LEU A 351 -5.00 -0.16 -15.87
C LEU A 351 -4.29 -1.42 -15.36
N GLU A 352 -4.57 -1.78 -14.11
CA GLU A 352 -4.26 -3.07 -13.51
C GLU A 352 -5.57 -3.82 -13.24
N PHE A 353 -5.67 -5.07 -13.66
CA PHE A 353 -6.79 -5.94 -13.31
C PHE A 353 -6.40 -6.85 -12.15
N HIS A 354 -7.28 -6.92 -11.15
CA HIS A 354 -7.15 -7.90 -10.07
C HIS A 354 -8.24 -8.94 -10.20
N PHE A 355 -7.86 -10.21 -10.06
CA PHE A 355 -8.78 -11.34 -10.02
C PHE A 355 -8.75 -12.00 -8.65
N GLY A 356 -9.93 -12.20 -8.07
CA GLY A 356 -10.12 -12.94 -6.82
C GLY A 356 -11.11 -14.10 -6.99
N PRO A 357 -10.71 -15.35 -6.66
CA PRO A 357 -11.60 -16.52 -6.69
C PRO A 357 -12.55 -16.53 -5.47
N ALA A 358 -13.18 -15.41 -5.20
CA ALA A 358 -14.14 -15.17 -4.13
C ALA A 358 -14.98 -13.92 -4.41
N PHE A 359 -16.09 -13.75 -3.71
CA PHE A 359 -16.74 -12.45 -3.61
C PHE A 359 -15.90 -11.49 -2.76
N PHE A 360 -15.35 -10.46 -3.40
CA PHE A 360 -14.61 -9.40 -2.71
C PHE A 360 -15.23 -8.03 -3.03
N ILE A 361 -16.36 -7.75 -2.39
CA ILE A 361 -17.17 -6.55 -2.62
C ILE A 361 -17.11 -5.68 -1.37
N GLN A 362 -16.90 -4.36 -1.54
CA GLN A 362 -16.74 -3.40 -0.45
C GLN A 362 -15.77 -3.94 0.63
N HIS A 363 -14.51 -4.13 0.24
CA HIS A 363 -13.44 -4.62 1.12
C HIS A 363 -13.67 -6.05 1.68
N GLY A 364 -14.58 -6.83 1.07
CA GLY A 364 -14.98 -8.15 1.55
C GLY A 364 -16.00 -8.10 2.70
N PHE A 365 -16.62 -6.96 2.96
CA PHE A 365 -17.68 -6.82 3.96
C PHE A 365 -19.03 -7.35 3.46
N ILE A 366 -19.28 -7.26 2.16
CA ILE A 366 -20.45 -7.88 1.54
C ILE A 366 -20.09 -9.29 1.06
N LYS A 367 -20.81 -10.28 1.54
CA LYS A 367 -20.59 -11.70 1.24
C LYS A 367 -21.88 -12.33 0.72
N PRO A 368 -22.15 -12.23 -0.57
CA PRO A 368 -23.25 -12.96 -1.17
C PRO A 368 -23.07 -14.48 -0.99
N LYS A 369 -24.18 -15.22 -1.06
CA LYS A 369 -24.16 -16.69 -1.12
C LYS A 369 -24.65 -17.13 -2.50
N PRO A 370 -24.17 -18.27 -3.04
CA PRO A 370 -23.26 -19.26 -2.45
C PRO A 370 -21.78 -19.01 -2.75
N HIS A 371 -21.32 -18.99 -4.00
CA HIS A 371 -19.94 -18.91 -4.44
C HIS A 371 -19.80 -17.92 -5.59
N GLY A 372 -18.70 -17.18 -5.62
CA GLY A 372 -18.44 -16.21 -6.67
C GLY A 372 -16.98 -15.99 -6.98
N ILE A 373 -16.79 -15.16 -7.99
CA ILE A 373 -15.50 -14.55 -8.34
C ILE A 373 -15.72 -13.04 -8.46
N SER A 374 -14.66 -12.30 -8.23
CA SER A 374 -14.64 -10.85 -8.42
C SER A 374 -13.40 -10.44 -9.16
N PHE A 375 -13.52 -9.61 -10.20
CA PHE A 375 -12.39 -9.03 -10.89
C PHE A 375 -12.76 -7.73 -11.58
N GLY A 376 -11.76 -6.90 -11.85
CA GLY A 376 -11.97 -5.66 -12.57
C GLY A 376 -10.77 -4.73 -12.54
N PRO A 377 -10.92 -3.56 -13.18
CA PRO A 377 -9.85 -2.58 -13.36
C PRO A 377 -9.55 -1.80 -12.09
N SER A 378 -8.27 -1.45 -11.95
CA SER A 378 -7.76 -0.42 -11.06
C SER A 378 -7.04 0.64 -11.88
N LEU A 379 -7.33 1.89 -11.59
CA LEU A 379 -6.71 3.05 -12.23
C LEU A 379 -5.29 3.25 -11.68
N LEU A 380 -4.26 3.17 -12.54
CA LEU A 380 -2.86 3.23 -12.12
C LEU A 380 -2.32 4.67 -12.03
N HIS A 381 -2.76 5.55 -12.91
CA HIS A 381 -2.27 6.92 -13.01
C HIS A 381 -3.43 7.92 -12.94
N PRO A 382 -4.09 8.08 -11.76
CA PRO A 382 -5.19 9.03 -11.63
C PRO A 382 -4.69 10.46 -11.88
N GLU A 383 -5.47 11.21 -12.68
CA GLU A 383 -5.29 12.66 -12.79
C GLU A 383 -5.90 13.39 -11.60
N SER A 384 -6.92 12.80 -10.99
CA SER A 384 -7.54 13.30 -9.77
C SER A 384 -6.54 13.33 -8.61
N GLU A 385 -6.56 14.41 -7.85
CA GLU A 385 -5.61 14.67 -6.76
C GLU A 385 -6.34 15.24 -5.56
N GLY A 386 -5.97 14.75 -4.38
CA GLY A 386 -6.58 15.12 -3.12
C GLY A 386 -5.60 15.68 -2.11
N GLN A 387 -6.01 15.65 -0.84
CA GLN A 387 -5.22 16.22 0.26
C GLN A 387 -5.49 15.56 1.60
N ILE A 388 -4.54 15.74 2.52
CA ILE A 388 -4.64 15.47 3.95
C ILE A 388 -4.61 16.80 4.68
N GLN A 389 -5.50 17.00 5.65
CA GLN A 389 -5.49 18.19 6.50
C GLN A 389 -5.60 17.81 7.97
N LEU A 390 -5.07 18.65 8.84
CA LEU A 390 -5.20 18.48 10.28
C LEU A 390 -6.64 18.80 10.70
N LEU A 391 -7.29 17.89 11.41
CA LEU A 391 -8.64 18.13 11.96
C LEU A 391 -8.58 19.01 13.22
N SER A 392 -7.59 18.76 14.10
CA SER A 392 -7.39 19.46 15.36
C SER A 392 -5.98 19.25 15.90
N LYS A 393 -5.65 19.87 17.03
CA LYS A 393 -4.37 19.67 17.75
C LYS A 393 -4.27 18.33 18.49
N ASP A 394 -5.36 17.59 18.59
CA ASP A 394 -5.39 16.30 19.27
C ASP A 394 -4.70 15.22 18.41
N PRO A 395 -3.58 14.63 18.86
CA PRO A 395 -2.85 13.61 18.09
C PRO A 395 -3.64 12.29 17.94
N TYR A 396 -4.71 12.10 18.70
CA TYR A 396 -5.60 10.94 18.56
C TYR A 396 -6.69 11.16 17.53
N ALA A 397 -7.00 12.40 17.18
CA ALA A 397 -7.98 12.71 16.15
C ALA A 397 -7.46 12.28 14.78
N PRO A 398 -8.24 11.56 13.94
CA PRO A 398 -7.83 11.24 12.59
C PRO A 398 -7.67 12.52 11.77
N PRO A 399 -6.75 12.54 10.78
CA PRO A 399 -6.68 13.65 9.84
C PRO A 399 -7.94 13.67 8.94
N ILE A 400 -8.23 14.82 8.36
CA ILE A 400 -9.18 14.93 7.25
C ILE A 400 -8.51 14.35 6.02
N ILE A 401 -9.10 13.31 5.45
CA ILE A 401 -8.60 12.61 4.27
C ILE A 401 -9.56 12.89 3.12
N ASP A 402 -9.12 13.64 2.15
CA ASP A 402 -9.92 13.95 0.96
C ASP A 402 -9.17 13.54 -0.31
N PRO A 403 -9.37 12.32 -0.81
CA PRO A 403 -8.73 11.84 -2.04
C PRO A 403 -9.25 12.51 -3.30
N ASN A 404 -10.44 13.14 -3.25
CA ASN A 404 -11.05 13.82 -4.39
C ASN A 404 -11.19 12.91 -5.63
N TYR A 405 -11.58 11.65 -5.40
CA TYR A 405 -11.68 10.63 -6.44
C TYR A 405 -12.60 11.05 -7.57
N PHE A 406 -12.21 10.74 -8.80
CA PHE A 406 -12.96 11.02 -10.03
C PHE A 406 -13.31 12.51 -10.25
N GLN A 407 -12.49 13.42 -9.76
CA GLN A 407 -12.62 14.83 -10.11
C GLN A 407 -12.33 15.08 -11.60
N ARG A 408 -11.53 14.23 -12.21
CA ARG A 408 -11.19 14.29 -13.64
C ARG A 408 -12.00 13.29 -14.43
N ASP A 409 -12.65 13.75 -15.50
CA ASP A 409 -13.46 12.88 -16.37
C ASP A 409 -12.64 11.79 -17.06
N ALA A 410 -11.35 12.06 -17.34
CA ALA A 410 -10.44 11.07 -17.90
C ALA A 410 -10.34 9.80 -17.03
N ASP A 411 -10.28 9.96 -15.70
CA ASP A 411 -10.25 8.85 -14.74
C ASP A 411 -11.53 8.00 -14.83
N LEU A 412 -12.69 8.66 -14.96
CA LEU A 412 -13.99 7.98 -15.10
C LEU A 412 -14.08 7.20 -16.42
N GLN A 413 -13.71 7.84 -17.54
CA GLN A 413 -13.80 7.22 -18.86
C GLN A 413 -12.91 5.97 -18.94
N LEU A 414 -11.68 6.06 -18.42
CA LEU A 414 -10.76 4.93 -18.40
C LEU A 414 -11.28 3.77 -17.55
N MET A 415 -11.91 4.06 -16.41
CA MET A 415 -12.50 3.03 -15.56
C MET A 415 -13.77 2.40 -16.19
N ILE A 416 -14.57 3.18 -16.94
CA ILE A 416 -15.71 2.64 -17.71
C ILE A 416 -15.20 1.67 -18.79
N GLU A 417 -14.14 2.05 -19.52
CA GLU A 417 -13.50 1.17 -20.51
C GLU A 417 -13.01 -0.14 -19.86
N GLY A 418 -12.33 -0.04 -18.72
CA GLY A 418 -11.88 -1.21 -17.95
C GLY A 418 -13.03 -2.12 -17.50
N LEU A 419 -14.18 -1.57 -17.12
CA LEU A 419 -15.37 -2.36 -16.78
C LEU A 419 -16.00 -3.03 -18.00
N LYS A 420 -16.01 -2.39 -19.16
CA LYS A 420 -16.42 -3.02 -20.44
C LYS A 420 -15.53 -4.22 -20.75
N ILE A 421 -14.22 -4.07 -20.62
CA ILE A 421 -13.26 -5.17 -20.76
C ILE A 421 -13.54 -6.29 -19.73
N THR A 422 -13.81 -5.96 -18.47
CA THR A 422 -14.18 -6.95 -17.45
C THR A 422 -15.37 -7.79 -17.87
N ARG A 423 -16.38 -7.15 -18.44
CA ARG A 423 -17.58 -7.83 -18.96
C ARG A 423 -17.24 -8.78 -20.11
N GLU A 424 -16.44 -8.34 -21.07
CA GLU A 424 -16.02 -9.18 -22.20
C GLU A 424 -15.15 -10.37 -21.74
N LEU A 425 -14.25 -10.17 -20.78
CA LEU A 425 -13.48 -11.26 -20.18
C LEU A 425 -14.39 -12.30 -19.50
N SER A 426 -15.46 -11.87 -18.83
CA SER A 426 -16.40 -12.78 -18.16
C SER A 426 -17.17 -13.69 -19.12
N ARG A 427 -17.20 -13.36 -20.40
CA ARG A 427 -17.91 -14.09 -21.47
C ARG A 427 -17.00 -15.04 -22.25
N GLN A 428 -15.71 -15.07 -21.93
CA GLN A 428 -14.78 -15.97 -22.62
C GLN A 428 -15.14 -17.46 -22.37
N LYS A 429 -14.71 -18.32 -23.28
CA LYS A 429 -15.03 -19.77 -23.25
C LYS A 429 -14.61 -20.42 -21.94
N ALA A 430 -13.47 -19.98 -21.36
CA ALA A 430 -12.98 -20.44 -20.07
C ALA A 430 -14.01 -20.30 -18.94
N PHE A 431 -14.91 -19.31 -18.99
CA PHE A 431 -15.92 -19.07 -17.97
C PHE A 431 -17.32 -19.57 -18.29
N ILE A 432 -17.59 -20.05 -19.51
CA ILE A 432 -18.94 -20.50 -19.96
C ILE A 432 -19.57 -21.54 -19.02
N ASN A 433 -18.76 -22.50 -18.53
CA ASN A 433 -19.23 -23.55 -17.64
C ASN A 433 -19.10 -23.21 -16.16
N THR A 434 -18.60 -22.05 -15.83
CA THR A 434 -18.24 -21.62 -14.48
C THR A 434 -19.15 -20.51 -13.97
N ILE A 435 -19.36 -19.45 -14.74
CA ILE A 435 -20.22 -18.32 -14.36
C ILE A 435 -21.68 -18.67 -14.61
N LYS A 436 -22.53 -18.43 -13.61
CA LYS A 436 -24.00 -18.57 -13.68
C LYS A 436 -24.64 -17.24 -14.06
N SER A 437 -24.27 -16.16 -13.41
CA SER A 437 -24.87 -14.84 -13.61
C SER A 437 -23.95 -13.73 -13.07
N LEU A 438 -24.16 -12.52 -13.59
CA LEU A 438 -23.64 -11.31 -12.98
C LEU A 438 -24.37 -11.08 -11.63
N GLU A 439 -23.64 -10.73 -10.58
CA GLU A 439 -24.20 -10.45 -9.25
C GLU A 439 -24.06 -8.96 -8.90
N TYR A 440 -22.93 -8.35 -9.25
CA TYR A 440 -22.66 -6.93 -9.11
C TYR A 440 -21.96 -6.38 -10.36
N PRO A 441 -22.57 -5.40 -11.04
CA PRO A 441 -23.92 -4.85 -10.78
C PRO A 441 -25.01 -5.93 -10.90
N ASN A 442 -26.13 -5.71 -10.21
CA ASN A 442 -27.26 -6.68 -10.21
C ASN A 442 -28.06 -6.71 -11.54
N GLN A 443 -27.75 -5.82 -12.44
CA GLN A 443 -28.29 -5.74 -13.81
C GLN A 443 -27.13 -5.60 -14.79
N GLU A 444 -27.28 -6.19 -15.96
CA GLU A 444 -26.32 -6.12 -17.05
C GLU A 444 -26.20 -4.67 -17.56
N PRO A 445 -25.03 -4.00 -17.43
CA PRO A 445 -24.85 -2.66 -17.95
C PRO A 445 -24.97 -2.64 -19.49
N GLN A 446 -25.76 -1.71 -20.02
CA GLN A 446 -25.95 -1.54 -21.46
C GLN A 446 -25.34 -0.22 -21.97
N THR A 447 -25.27 0.78 -21.13
CA THR A 447 -24.80 2.13 -21.45
C THR A 447 -23.67 2.57 -20.53
N ASP A 448 -22.91 3.58 -20.93
CA ASP A 448 -21.89 4.19 -20.08
C ASP A 448 -22.46 4.73 -18.76
N GLN A 449 -23.73 5.16 -18.75
CA GLN A 449 -24.42 5.58 -17.55
C GLN A 449 -24.64 4.44 -16.55
N ASP A 450 -24.87 3.21 -17.04
CA ASP A 450 -25.00 2.04 -16.16
C ASP A 450 -23.65 1.70 -15.53
N TYR A 451 -22.55 1.75 -16.29
CA TYR A 451 -21.19 1.59 -15.76
C TYR A 451 -20.84 2.68 -14.77
N LEU A 452 -21.18 3.94 -15.07
CA LEU A 452 -20.97 5.07 -14.17
C LEU A 452 -21.72 4.90 -12.85
N LYS A 453 -22.98 4.43 -12.90
CA LYS A 453 -23.76 4.11 -11.70
C LYS A 453 -23.07 3.04 -10.85
N HIS A 454 -22.53 2.00 -11.48
CA HIS A 454 -21.79 0.94 -10.81
C HIS A 454 -20.49 1.48 -10.18
N LEU A 455 -19.70 2.27 -10.92
CA LEU A 455 -18.50 2.94 -10.41
C LEU A 455 -18.80 3.78 -9.17
N ARG A 456 -19.83 4.62 -9.23
CA ARG A 456 -20.22 5.50 -8.10
C ARG A 456 -20.62 4.73 -6.85
N GLN A 457 -21.13 3.52 -7.00
CA GLN A 457 -21.63 2.70 -5.90
C GLN A 457 -20.57 1.75 -5.31
N PHE A 458 -19.69 1.19 -6.15
CA PHE A 458 -18.83 0.06 -5.76
C PHE A 458 -17.34 0.32 -5.90
N SER A 459 -16.91 1.50 -6.36
CA SER A 459 -15.49 1.85 -6.33
C SER A 459 -14.95 1.85 -4.91
N GLN A 460 -13.72 1.39 -4.74
CA GLN A 460 -13.02 1.37 -3.46
C GLN A 460 -11.54 1.66 -3.67
N THR A 461 -10.87 2.15 -2.64
CA THR A 461 -9.40 2.28 -2.65
C THR A 461 -8.74 0.92 -2.83
N LEU A 462 -7.64 0.86 -3.57
CA LEU A 462 -6.72 -0.28 -3.61
C LEU A 462 -5.62 -0.17 -2.54
N TYR A 463 -5.80 0.79 -1.60
CA TYR A 463 -4.94 0.98 -0.43
C TYR A 463 -3.53 1.50 -0.72
N HIS A 464 -3.36 2.29 -1.78
CA HIS A 464 -2.09 2.81 -2.26
C HIS A 464 -1.92 4.34 -2.14
N PRO A 465 -2.41 5.01 -1.06
CA PRO A 465 -2.23 6.45 -0.93
C PRO A 465 -0.76 6.84 -0.92
N SER A 466 -0.43 7.90 -1.63
CA SER A 466 0.93 8.40 -1.84
C SER A 466 0.97 9.90 -2.12
N GLY A 467 2.16 10.49 -2.14
CA GLY A 467 2.41 11.85 -2.63
C GLY A 467 2.19 12.99 -1.62
N THR A 468 1.69 12.73 -0.43
CA THR A 468 1.27 13.75 0.56
C THR A 468 2.41 14.55 1.22
N CYS A 469 3.64 14.17 0.98
CA CYS A 469 4.87 14.90 1.31
C CYS A 469 5.82 14.80 0.11
N ARG A 470 5.32 15.18 -1.07
CA ARG A 470 5.95 14.95 -2.37
C ARG A 470 7.41 15.34 -2.41
N MET A 471 8.25 14.44 -2.94
CA MET A 471 9.65 14.71 -3.25
C MET A 471 9.72 15.51 -4.55
N SER A 472 10.40 16.64 -4.51
CA SER A 472 10.64 17.48 -5.67
C SER A 472 11.76 18.46 -5.38
N GLU A 473 12.54 18.82 -6.40
CA GLU A 473 13.50 19.94 -6.36
C GLU A 473 12.86 21.28 -6.77
N THR A 474 11.55 21.28 -7.06
CA THR A 474 10.78 22.50 -7.36
C THR A 474 10.16 23.08 -6.08
N GLU A 475 9.59 24.28 -6.13
CA GLU A 475 9.04 25.01 -4.98
C GLU A 475 7.89 24.24 -4.28
N ASP A 476 7.25 23.32 -4.97
CA ASP A 476 6.15 22.51 -4.43
C ASP A 476 6.60 21.21 -3.76
N GLY A 477 7.92 21.01 -3.58
CA GLY A 477 8.48 19.89 -2.84
C GLY A 477 8.35 20.04 -1.33
N VAL A 478 7.98 18.96 -0.65
CA VAL A 478 8.09 18.86 0.82
C VAL A 478 9.49 18.37 1.19
N VAL A 479 10.01 17.42 0.44
CA VAL A 479 11.37 16.91 0.60
C VAL A 479 12.13 16.98 -0.73
N ASN A 480 13.45 17.11 -0.64
CA ASN A 480 14.36 17.04 -1.78
C ASN A 480 14.77 15.59 -2.12
N SER A 481 15.61 15.41 -3.17
CA SER A 481 16.12 14.10 -3.63
C SER A 481 16.94 13.33 -2.56
N GLU A 482 17.43 14.02 -1.53
CA GLU A 482 18.07 13.42 -0.37
C GLU A 482 17.08 13.06 0.74
N PHE A 483 15.78 13.13 0.51
CA PHE A 483 14.69 12.92 1.50
C PHE A 483 14.65 13.94 2.63
N LYS A 484 15.45 15.00 2.61
CA LYS A 484 15.46 16.07 3.61
C LYS A 484 14.24 16.96 3.42
N ILE A 485 13.59 17.31 4.53
CA ILE A 485 12.52 18.30 4.46
C ILE A 485 13.10 19.67 4.11
N ASN A 486 12.43 20.40 3.23
CA ASN A 486 12.83 21.73 2.85
C ASN A 486 12.62 22.71 4.02
N GLY A 487 13.67 23.45 4.40
CA GLY A 487 13.62 24.47 5.46
C GLY A 487 13.88 23.96 6.90
N LEU A 488 14.20 22.67 7.09
CA LEU A 488 14.61 22.14 8.40
C LEU A 488 15.76 21.15 8.26
N GLU A 489 16.73 21.26 9.17
CA GLU A 489 17.82 20.31 9.25
C GLU A 489 17.47 19.09 10.11
N LYS A 490 18.20 17.99 9.91
CA LYS A 490 18.13 16.73 10.66
C LYS A 490 16.74 16.07 10.63
N LEU A 491 15.90 16.39 9.64
CA LEU A 491 14.60 15.79 9.45
C LEU A 491 14.47 15.24 8.03
N ARG A 492 14.15 13.95 7.94
CA ARG A 492 13.88 13.28 6.65
C ARG A 492 12.54 12.58 6.67
N ILE A 493 12.01 12.32 5.48
CA ILE A 493 10.78 11.54 5.29
C ILE A 493 11.10 10.39 4.34
N CYS A 494 10.70 9.18 4.72
CA CYS A 494 10.86 8.00 3.87
C CYS A 494 9.69 7.04 4.07
N ASP A 495 8.68 7.17 3.22
CA ASP A 495 7.54 6.26 3.05
C ASP A 495 6.79 6.64 1.75
N ALA A 496 5.59 6.13 1.52
CA ALA A 496 4.82 6.43 0.31
C ALA A 496 4.40 7.91 0.18
N SER A 497 4.46 8.70 1.25
CA SER A 497 4.14 10.14 1.18
C SER A 497 5.07 10.92 0.28
N VAL A 498 6.31 10.45 0.09
CA VAL A 498 7.31 11.17 -0.73
C VAL A 498 7.22 10.88 -2.22
N PHE A 499 6.35 9.98 -2.67
CA PHE A 499 6.25 9.67 -4.10
C PHE A 499 5.93 10.95 -4.90
N PRO A 500 6.70 11.28 -5.94
CA PRO A 500 6.39 12.40 -6.84
C PRO A 500 5.06 12.23 -7.57
N THR A 501 4.83 11.00 -8.07
CA THR A 501 3.57 10.54 -8.68
C THR A 501 3.26 9.13 -8.24
N THR A 502 2.06 8.62 -8.55
CA THR A 502 1.73 7.20 -8.39
C THR A 502 2.65 6.33 -9.25
N VAL A 503 2.81 5.07 -8.88
CA VAL A 503 3.55 4.08 -9.66
C VAL A 503 2.60 3.04 -10.26
N SER A 504 2.96 2.43 -11.37
CA SER A 504 2.15 1.43 -12.09
C SER A 504 2.01 0.09 -11.33
N SER A 505 2.16 0.09 -10.00
CA SER A 505 2.21 -1.14 -9.21
C SER A 505 1.69 -0.96 -7.79
N ASN A 506 1.61 -2.07 -7.06
CA ASN A 506 1.50 -2.04 -5.61
C ASN A 506 2.70 -1.28 -5.01
N THR A 507 2.45 -0.38 -4.08
CA THR A 507 3.45 0.59 -3.59
C THR A 507 4.59 0.01 -2.75
N GLN A 508 4.49 -1.23 -2.27
CA GLN A 508 5.43 -1.79 -1.30
C GLN A 508 6.87 -1.88 -1.83
N ALA A 509 7.09 -2.42 -3.04
CA ALA A 509 8.43 -2.56 -3.62
C ALA A 509 9.14 -1.20 -3.75
N THR A 510 8.40 -0.19 -4.21
CA THR A 510 8.91 1.19 -4.34
C THR A 510 9.27 1.79 -2.97
N VAL A 511 8.45 1.59 -1.94
CA VAL A 511 8.76 2.05 -0.57
C VAL A 511 10.02 1.38 -0.03
N LEU A 512 10.20 0.08 -0.27
CA LEU A 512 11.42 -0.64 0.14
C LEU A 512 12.65 -0.13 -0.60
N MET A 513 12.53 0.12 -1.90
CA MET A 513 13.58 0.72 -2.74
C MET A 513 14.03 2.07 -2.19
N LEU A 514 13.10 2.97 -1.89
CA LEU A 514 13.41 4.29 -1.34
C LEU A 514 14.11 4.17 0.03
N ALA A 515 13.66 3.27 0.87
CA ALA A 515 14.25 3.05 2.19
C ALA A 515 15.68 2.46 2.11
N GLU A 516 15.94 1.54 1.17
CA GLU A 516 17.29 1.02 0.91
C GLU A 516 18.20 2.12 0.32
N LYS A 517 17.68 2.99 -0.57
CA LYS A 517 18.40 4.15 -1.12
C LYS A 517 18.77 5.12 0.00
N LEU A 518 17.80 5.56 0.82
CA LEU A 518 18.07 6.46 1.95
C LEU A 518 19.06 5.86 2.93
N ALA A 519 18.88 4.59 3.31
CA ALA A 519 19.81 3.92 4.22
C ALA A 519 21.25 3.88 3.68
N SER A 520 21.44 3.81 2.36
CA SER A 520 22.77 3.84 1.75
C SER A 520 23.42 5.23 1.79
N GLN A 521 22.62 6.29 1.79
CA GLN A 521 23.09 7.69 1.91
C GLN A 521 23.48 8.06 3.35
N LEU A 522 22.90 7.37 4.36
CA LEU A 522 23.13 7.65 5.78
C LEU A 522 24.28 6.81 6.41
N LYS A 523 24.86 5.89 5.68
CA LYS A 523 26.04 5.10 6.11
C LYS A 523 27.33 5.87 5.91
#